data_3a24ca4c94966d0c897de0f476f5abdc
#
_entry.id   3a24ca4c94966d0c897de0f476f5abdc
#
_cell.length_a   1.000
_cell.length_b   1.000
_cell.length_c   1.000
_cell.angle_alpha   90.00
_cell.angle_beta   90.00
_cell.angle_gamma   90.00
#
_symmetry.space_group_name_H-M   'P 1'
#
loop_
_entity.id
_entity.type
_entity.pdbx_description
1 polymer ?
#
loop_
_entity_poly.entity_id
_entity_poly.type
_entity_poly.pdbx_seq_one_letter_code
_entity_poly.pdbx_strand_id
1 'polypeptide(L)'
;MRFHVFAALVITLFGLFNPISAQLYKPAIDDYDNTTIVGEMGLTVTNFGIIGEGWNNPNQASCRYKQYGTEREMVELMSYGGLWIGGIPVINGEEQLARVSTAIVDGAFDYGEEGFEFTTSSSAGDTIQTRSSISSAGTSPLASYFSLDAVSHQDLLADFKDYGSDIINHVPLGIEVHLETYAWSHSFMESFVILDYTITNRSDRVDSTGSGWDIKDIYAGIWADASVNNMNHKSIWEPGSGFSWYD
;
A
#
# COMPACT_ATOMS: atom_id res chain seq x y z
N MET A 1 67.26 31.73 -16.32
CA MET A 1 65.87 32.14 -16.10
C MET A 1 64.99 30.98 -16.46
N ARG A 2 64.53 30.22 -15.45
CA ARG A 2 63.68 29.00 -15.66
C ARG A 2 62.26 29.36 -15.26
N PHE A 3 61.32 29.31 -16.21
CA PHE A 3 59.91 29.47 -15.97
C PHE A 3 59.31 28.09 -15.61
N HIS A 4 58.74 28.01 -14.43
CA HIS A 4 57.92 26.84 -14.02
C HIS A 4 56.48 27.18 -14.32
N VAL A 5 55.89 26.40 -15.24
CA VAL A 5 54.46 26.44 -15.52
C VAL A 5 53.79 25.50 -14.54
N PHE A 6 53.00 26.04 -13.61
CA PHE A 6 52.09 25.24 -12.75
C PHE A 6 50.77 25.00 -13.53
N ALA A 7 50.55 23.78 -13.95
CA ALA A 7 49.25 23.35 -14.45
C ALA A 7 48.34 23.03 -13.25
N ALA A 8 47.33 23.84 -12.99
CA ALA A 8 46.31 23.56 -12.02
C ALA A 8 45.32 22.58 -12.65
N LEU A 9 45.29 21.36 -12.15
CA LEU A 9 44.29 20.35 -12.51
C LEU A 9 42.99 20.66 -11.73
N VAL A 10 42.01 21.28 -12.37
CA VAL A 10 40.65 21.45 -11.82
C VAL A 10 39.89 20.13 -12.01
N ILE A 11 39.81 19.35 -10.97
CA ILE A 11 38.93 18.17 -10.92
C ILE A 11 37.53 18.67 -10.61
N THR A 12 36.71 18.78 -11.65
CA THR A 12 35.27 19.03 -11.50
C THR A 12 34.64 17.71 -11.08
N LEU A 13 34.39 17.54 -9.79
CA LEU A 13 33.56 16.47 -9.25
C LEU A 13 32.11 16.75 -9.66
N PHE A 14 31.69 16.29 -10.81
CA PHE A 14 30.27 16.11 -11.08
C PHE A 14 29.79 14.96 -10.18
N GLY A 15 29.29 15.30 -9.00
CA GLY A 15 28.49 14.40 -8.22
C GLY A 15 27.28 14.00 -9.07
N LEU A 16 27.27 12.75 -9.50
CA LEU A 16 26.07 12.10 -10.01
C LEU A 16 25.09 12.00 -8.83
N PHE A 17 24.31 13.05 -8.62
CA PHE A 17 23.09 12.91 -7.87
C PHE A 17 22.15 12.09 -8.75
N ASN A 18 22.17 10.77 -8.58
CA ASN A 18 21.01 9.99 -8.94
C ASN A 18 19.90 10.48 -8.01
N PRO A 19 18.77 10.95 -8.54
CA PRO A 19 17.60 11.14 -7.69
C PRO A 19 17.31 9.74 -7.10
N ILE A 20 17.51 9.61 -5.80
CA ILE A 20 17.03 8.44 -5.07
C ILE A 20 15.52 8.58 -5.19
N SER A 21 14.91 7.83 -6.12
CA SER A 21 13.49 7.58 -6.06
C SER A 21 13.29 6.96 -4.68
N ALA A 22 12.61 7.67 -3.79
CA ALA A 22 12.17 7.10 -2.54
C ALA A 22 11.13 6.03 -2.90
N GLN A 23 11.62 4.84 -3.22
CA GLN A 23 10.79 3.69 -3.45
C GLN A 23 10.37 3.21 -2.06
N LEU A 24 9.07 3.11 -1.84
CA LEU A 24 8.54 2.41 -0.69
C LEU A 24 9.16 1.00 -0.70
N TYR A 25 10.16 0.80 0.09
CA TYR A 25 10.85 -0.48 0.15
C TYR A 25 10.67 -1.08 1.53
N LYS A 26 9.87 -2.12 1.58
CA LYS A 26 9.79 -3.01 2.73
C LYS A 26 10.58 -4.28 2.39
N PRO A 27 11.60 -4.63 3.17
CA PRO A 27 12.44 -5.80 2.88
C PRO A 27 11.81 -7.12 3.36
N ALA A 28 10.51 -7.29 3.26
CA ALA A 28 9.88 -8.58 3.49
C ALA A 28 9.89 -9.38 2.18
N ILE A 29 10.28 -10.64 2.27
CA ILE A 29 10.47 -11.52 1.10
C ILE A 29 9.15 -11.77 0.36
N ASP A 30 8.02 -11.57 1.03
CA ASP A 30 6.68 -11.94 0.55
C ASP A 30 5.72 -10.74 0.41
N ASP A 31 6.24 -9.51 0.34
CA ASP A 31 5.40 -8.33 0.11
C ASP A 31 5.06 -8.23 -1.38
N TYR A 32 3.77 -8.21 -1.67
CA TYR A 32 3.24 -8.13 -3.03
C TYR A 32 2.23 -7.00 -3.17
N ASP A 33 2.12 -6.51 -4.38
CA ASP A 33 1.04 -5.64 -4.79
C ASP A 33 0.22 -6.27 -5.94
N ASN A 34 -1.03 -5.86 -6.07
CA ASN A 34 -1.85 -6.18 -7.23
C ASN A 34 -2.85 -5.05 -7.47
N THR A 35 -3.30 -4.90 -8.71
CA THR A 35 -4.13 -3.78 -9.14
C THR A 35 -5.45 -4.26 -9.70
N THR A 36 -6.55 -3.54 -9.41
CA THR A 36 -7.82 -3.77 -10.08
C THR A 36 -7.74 -3.35 -11.54
N ILE A 37 -8.13 -4.26 -12.44
CA ILE A 37 -8.06 -4.08 -13.89
C ILE A 37 -9.45 -4.10 -14.55
N VAL A 38 -10.51 -3.88 -13.78
CA VAL A 38 -11.88 -3.79 -14.29
C VAL A 38 -12.47 -2.43 -13.98
N GLY A 39 -13.40 -1.98 -14.80
CA GLY A 39 -14.04 -0.68 -14.65
C GLY A 39 -13.12 0.49 -14.96
N GLU A 40 -13.55 1.68 -14.59
CA GLU A 40 -12.86 2.94 -14.83
C GLU A 40 -11.86 3.27 -13.71
N MET A 41 -11.98 2.62 -12.53
CA MET A 41 -11.14 2.86 -11.37
C MET A 41 -10.11 1.74 -11.20
N GLY A 42 -8.83 2.08 -11.39
CA GLY A 42 -7.70 1.23 -11.01
C GLY A 42 -7.21 1.58 -9.61
N LEU A 43 -7.07 0.58 -8.76
CA LEU A 43 -6.53 0.72 -7.41
C LEU A 43 -5.53 -0.39 -7.14
N THR A 44 -4.34 -0.03 -6.72
CA THR A 44 -3.36 -0.99 -6.22
C THR A 44 -3.59 -1.26 -4.74
N VAL A 45 -3.54 -2.53 -4.36
CA VAL A 45 -3.58 -3.00 -2.97
C VAL A 45 -2.37 -3.86 -2.68
N THR A 46 -1.97 -3.91 -1.43
CA THR A 46 -0.83 -4.70 -0.97
C THR A 46 -1.25 -5.68 0.12
N ASN A 47 -0.43 -6.68 0.39
CA ASN A 47 -0.62 -7.60 1.50
C ASN A 47 0.11 -7.17 2.79
N PHE A 48 0.35 -5.87 2.94
CA PHE A 48 0.89 -5.23 4.14
C PHE A 48 0.16 -3.92 4.51
N GLY A 49 -1.08 -3.78 4.05
CA GLY A 49 -2.01 -2.75 4.49
C GLY A 49 -1.92 -1.41 3.75
N ILE A 50 -0.96 -1.23 2.83
CA ILE A 50 -0.86 -0.05 1.97
C ILE A 50 -1.81 -0.20 0.78
N ILE A 51 -2.45 0.87 0.37
CA ILE A 51 -3.19 1.03 -0.88
C ILE A 51 -2.54 2.13 -1.73
N GLY A 52 -2.57 1.95 -3.04
CA GLY A 52 -1.77 2.77 -3.95
C GLY A 52 -0.34 2.24 -4.07
N GLU A 53 0.44 2.82 -4.99
CA GLU A 53 1.81 2.37 -5.29
C GLU A 53 2.82 3.54 -5.31
N GLY A 54 2.40 4.73 -4.82
CA GLY A 54 3.25 5.92 -4.74
C GLY A 54 3.69 6.48 -6.09
N TRP A 55 2.98 6.13 -7.18
CA TRP A 55 3.33 6.49 -8.57
C TRP A 55 4.72 6.00 -9.01
N ASN A 56 5.17 4.90 -8.44
CA ASN A 56 6.47 4.30 -8.75
C ASN A 56 6.47 3.59 -10.11
N ASN A 57 5.30 3.14 -10.55
CA ASN A 57 5.14 2.45 -11.82
C ASN A 57 4.07 3.15 -12.68
N PRO A 58 4.44 3.87 -13.74
CA PRO A 58 3.48 4.60 -14.59
C PRO A 58 2.47 3.68 -15.31
N ASN A 59 2.77 2.40 -15.41
CA ASN A 59 1.89 1.41 -16.04
C ASN A 59 0.89 0.78 -15.07
N GLN A 60 1.03 1.05 -13.77
CA GLN A 60 0.16 0.55 -12.72
C GLN A 60 -0.63 1.72 -12.12
N ALA A 61 -1.91 1.51 -11.86
CA ALA A 61 -2.73 2.54 -11.25
C ALA A 61 -2.49 2.58 -9.74
N SER A 62 -2.10 3.72 -9.20
CA SER A 62 -2.08 3.90 -7.74
C SER A 62 -3.52 3.98 -7.23
N CYS A 63 -4.24 5.05 -7.62
CA CYS A 63 -5.69 5.16 -7.52
C CYS A 63 -6.17 5.99 -8.74
N ARG A 64 -6.31 5.34 -9.87
CA ARG A 64 -6.46 5.98 -11.17
C ARG A 64 -7.87 5.90 -11.70
N TYR A 65 -8.50 7.06 -11.88
CA TYR A 65 -9.77 7.17 -12.60
C TYR A 65 -9.50 7.19 -14.11
N LYS A 66 -10.40 6.57 -14.90
CA LYS A 66 -10.26 6.31 -16.34
C LYS A 66 -8.95 5.61 -16.67
N GLN A 67 -8.68 4.52 -15.97
CA GLN A 67 -7.41 3.77 -16.07
C GLN A 67 -7.06 3.29 -17.50
N TYR A 68 -8.03 3.21 -18.39
CA TYR A 68 -7.86 2.85 -19.80
C TYR A 68 -8.06 4.03 -20.77
N GLY A 69 -8.19 5.23 -20.22
CA GLY A 69 -8.28 6.46 -21.01
C GLY A 69 -6.97 6.83 -21.70
N THR A 70 -7.02 7.89 -22.45
CA THR A 70 -5.81 8.53 -22.94
C THR A 70 -5.04 9.20 -21.79
N GLU A 71 -3.75 9.52 -21.96
CA GLU A 71 -2.94 10.22 -20.96
C GLU A 71 -3.58 11.52 -20.44
N ARG A 72 -4.46 12.15 -21.23
CA ARG A 72 -5.17 13.37 -20.84
C ARG A 72 -6.46 13.11 -20.08
N GLU A 73 -6.96 11.88 -20.07
CA GLU A 73 -8.19 11.49 -19.41
C GLU A 73 -7.91 10.76 -18.10
N MET A 74 -6.76 10.12 -18.00
CA MET A 74 -6.34 9.44 -16.79
C MET A 74 -6.01 10.45 -15.67
N VAL A 75 -6.56 10.23 -14.49
CA VAL A 75 -6.32 11.09 -13.31
C VAL A 75 -5.95 10.20 -12.13
N GLU A 76 -4.76 10.39 -11.59
CA GLU A 76 -4.40 9.81 -10.30
C GLU A 76 -5.02 10.63 -9.18
N LEU A 77 -5.75 9.96 -8.31
CA LEU A 77 -6.50 10.56 -7.21
C LEU A 77 -5.79 10.43 -5.86
N MET A 78 -4.80 9.56 -5.77
CA MET A 78 -4.06 9.28 -4.55
C MET A 78 -2.70 8.70 -4.91
N SER A 79 -1.63 9.13 -4.23
CA SER A 79 -0.33 8.48 -4.39
C SER A 79 -0.30 7.17 -3.61
N TYR A 80 -0.61 7.21 -2.34
CA TYR A 80 -0.84 6.04 -1.50
C TYR A 80 -1.73 6.38 -0.31
N GLY A 81 -2.19 5.33 0.36
CA GLY A 81 -2.89 5.40 1.62
C GLY A 81 -2.67 4.11 2.40
N GLY A 82 -3.28 4.00 3.55
CA GLY A 82 -3.12 2.79 4.33
C GLY A 82 -4.03 2.70 5.54
N LEU A 83 -4.17 1.50 6.03
CA LEU A 83 -4.97 1.19 7.20
C LEU A 83 -4.25 1.63 8.48
N TRP A 84 -4.98 2.30 9.36
CA TRP A 84 -4.56 2.61 10.72
C TRP A 84 -5.52 1.95 11.70
N ILE A 85 -4.98 1.28 12.71
CA ILE A 85 -5.76 0.66 13.77
C ILE A 85 -5.14 1.02 15.11
N GLY A 86 -5.95 1.62 15.99
CA GLY A 86 -5.53 1.99 17.35
C GLY A 86 -6.43 1.34 18.40
N GLY A 87 -5.90 1.12 19.60
CA GLY A 87 -6.65 0.59 20.72
C GLY A 87 -5.83 0.50 22.00
N ILE A 88 -6.49 0.13 23.10
CA ILE A 88 -5.91 -0.01 24.43
C ILE A 88 -5.88 -1.50 24.81
N PRO A 89 -4.72 -2.15 24.83
CA PRO A 89 -4.61 -3.53 25.33
C PRO A 89 -4.94 -3.62 26.82
N VAL A 90 -5.68 -4.66 27.20
CA VAL A 90 -5.98 -4.98 28.60
C VAL A 90 -5.28 -6.28 28.96
N ILE A 91 -4.13 -6.18 29.63
CA ILE A 91 -3.27 -7.31 29.97
C ILE A 91 -3.42 -7.62 31.47
N ASN A 92 -3.80 -8.86 31.80
CA ASN A 92 -4.07 -9.29 33.17
C ASN A 92 -5.11 -8.41 33.90
N GLY A 93 -6.08 -7.86 33.17
CA GLY A 93 -7.13 -6.99 33.69
C GLY A 93 -6.70 -5.52 33.88
N GLU A 94 -5.49 -5.15 33.50
CA GLU A 94 -4.98 -3.79 33.58
C GLU A 94 -4.86 -3.17 32.18
N GLU A 95 -5.37 -1.95 32.01
CA GLU A 95 -5.22 -1.16 30.79
C GLU A 95 -3.76 -0.75 30.60
N GLN A 96 -3.26 -0.96 29.40
CA GLN A 96 -1.91 -0.56 29.00
C GLN A 96 -1.96 0.80 28.29
N LEU A 97 -0.80 1.31 27.89
CA LEU A 97 -0.73 2.46 27.00
C LEU A 97 -1.41 2.11 25.66
N ALA A 98 -2.10 3.09 25.10
CA ALA A 98 -2.68 2.95 23.77
C ALA A 98 -1.58 2.61 22.75
N ARG A 99 -1.91 1.71 21.82
CA ARG A 99 -1.05 1.32 20.71
C ARG A 99 -1.73 1.64 19.42
N VAL A 100 -0.95 1.91 18.39
CA VAL A 100 -1.42 2.15 17.03
C VAL A 100 -0.57 1.31 16.10
N SER A 101 -1.21 0.69 15.11
CA SER A 101 -0.54 0.02 14.00
C SER A 101 -0.92 0.72 12.71
N THR A 102 0.08 1.18 11.95
CA THR A 102 -0.09 2.01 10.77
C THR A 102 0.58 1.36 9.56
N ALA A 103 -0.15 1.26 8.45
CA ALA A 103 0.43 0.74 7.21
C ALA A 103 1.39 1.74 6.58
N ILE A 104 1.02 3.02 6.60
CA ILE A 104 1.82 4.12 6.05
C ILE A 104 1.50 5.40 6.82
N VAL A 105 2.47 6.29 6.95
CA VAL A 105 2.32 7.67 7.44
C VAL A 105 2.97 8.64 6.47
N ASP A 106 2.61 9.91 6.56
CA ASP A 106 3.25 10.96 5.75
C ASP A 106 4.74 11.08 6.11
N GLY A 107 5.58 11.11 5.09
CA GLY A 107 7.04 11.21 5.26
C GLY A 107 7.74 9.92 5.68
N ALA A 108 7.05 8.79 5.80
CA ALA A 108 7.68 7.48 5.99
C ALA A 108 8.24 6.96 4.66
N PHE A 109 9.55 7.05 4.51
CA PHE A 109 10.24 6.62 3.30
C PHE A 109 11.21 5.45 3.55
N ASP A 110 11.57 5.21 4.81
CA ASP A 110 12.51 4.19 5.20
C ASP A 110 11.86 3.15 6.11
N TYR A 111 12.17 1.90 5.85
CA TYR A 111 11.76 0.79 6.69
C TYR A 111 12.29 0.95 8.13
N GLY A 112 11.38 0.81 9.11
CA GLY A 112 11.69 1.00 10.53
C GLY A 112 11.33 2.37 11.09
N GLU A 113 10.83 3.28 10.26
CA GLU A 113 10.12 4.49 10.69
C GLU A 113 8.67 4.16 11.05
N GLU A 114 7.95 5.12 11.59
CA GLU A 114 6.49 5.01 11.74
C GLU A 114 5.85 4.75 10.37
N GLY A 115 4.86 3.89 10.32
CA GLY A 115 4.40 3.27 9.09
C GLY A 115 5.13 1.94 8.83
N PHE A 116 4.69 1.14 7.90
CA PHE A 116 5.17 -0.22 7.63
C PHE A 116 5.05 -1.17 8.83
N GLU A 117 4.01 -0.97 9.64
CA GLU A 117 3.76 -1.73 10.87
C GLU A 117 2.83 -2.92 10.62
N PHE A 118 2.64 -3.27 9.36
CA PHE A 118 2.00 -4.52 8.94
C PHE A 118 2.93 -5.34 8.05
N THR A 119 2.79 -6.65 8.11
CA THR A 119 3.49 -7.61 7.27
C THR A 119 2.53 -8.71 6.81
N THR A 120 2.96 -9.55 5.91
CA THR A 120 2.15 -10.67 5.42
C THR A 120 1.75 -11.60 6.57
N SER A 121 0.58 -12.22 6.49
CA SER A 121 0.07 -13.09 7.56
C SER A 121 0.79 -14.42 7.62
N SER A 122 1.35 -14.91 6.52
CA SER A 122 2.08 -16.17 6.44
C SER A 122 3.58 -15.98 6.21
N SER A 123 4.34 -17.01 6.51
CA SER A 123 5.80 -17.02 6.42
C SER A 123 6.33 -17.42 5.04
N ALA A 124 5.46 -17.79 4.11
CA ALA A 124 5.89 -18.24 2.78
C ALA A 124 4.77 -18.07 1.75
N GLY A 125 4.92 -17.07 0.87
CA GLY A 125 4.16 -16.98 -0.36
C GLY A 125 2.71 -16.51 -0.21
N ASP A 126 2.41 -15.67 0.76
CA ASP A 126 1.11 -15.01 0.87
C ASP A 126 0.99 -13.95 -0.23
N THR A 127 0.65 -14.44 -1.41
CA THR A 127 0.34 -13.58 -2.54
C THR A 127 -1.09 -13.08 -2.44
N ILE A 128 -1.33 -11.90 -2.99
CA ILE A 128 -2.70 -11.40 -3.16
C ILE A 128 -3.44 -12.34 -4.11
N GLN A 129 -4.50 -12.96 -3.60
CA GLN A 129 -5.33 -13.85 -4.39
C GLN A 129 -6.28 -13.06 -5.27
N THR A 130 -6.47 -13.52 -6.51
CA THR A 130 -7.47 -12.97 -7.42
C THR A 130 -8.61 -13.95 -7.60
N ARG A 131 -9.85 -13.45 -7.48
CA ARG A 131 -11.07 -14.16 -7.88
C ARG A 131 -11.86 -13.32 -8.89
N SER A 132 -12.65 -13.97 -9.73
CA SER A 132 -13.48 -13.28 -10.71
C SER A 132 -14.81 -14.00 -10.93
N SER A 133 -15.89 -13.24 -11.05
CA SER A 133 -17.19 -13.76 -11.49
C SER A 133 -17.30 -13.91 -13.01
N ILE A 134 -16.29 -13.51 -13.78
CA ILE A 134 -16.27 -13.63 -15.24
C ILE A 134 -15.93 -15.06 -15.63
N SER A 135 -16.94 -15.84 -16.04
CA SER A 135 -16.83 -17.26 -16.29
C SER A 135 -16.47 -17.63 -17.72
N SER A 136 -16.65 -16.73 -18.68
CA SER A 136 -16.53 -17.12 -20.08
C SER A 136 -15.08 -17.13 -20.54
N ALA A 137 -14.74 -18.14 -21.30
CA ALA A 137 -13.50 -18.24 -22.08
C ALA A 137 -13.38 -17.16 -23.18
N GLY A 138 -13.93 -15.97 -22.92
CA GLY A 138 -13.77 -14.78 -23.74
C GLY A 138 -12.35 -14.24 -23.65
N THR A 139 -12.20 -13.05 -24.15
CA THR A 139 -10.92 -12.32 -24.22
C THR A 139 -10.47 -11.71 -22.87
N SER A 140 -11.21 -11.94 -21.78
CA SER A 140 -10.86 -11.37 -20.47
C SER A 140 -9.71 -12.14 -19.83
N PRO A 141 -8.65 -11.48 -19.39
CA PRO A 141 -7.57 -12.10 -18.64
C PRO A 141 -8.05 -12.66 -17.28
N LEU A 142 -9.20 -12.18 -16.78
CA LEU A 142 -9.78 -12.61 -15.50
C LEU A 142 -10.51 -13.95 -15.57
N ALA A 143 -10.79 -14.48 -16.77
CA ALA A 143 -11.47 -15.77 -16.91
C ALA A 143 -10.69 -16.94 -16.29
N SER A 144 -9.37 -16.85 -16.18
CA SER A 144 -8.52 -17.84 -15.50
C SER A 144 -8.68 -17.85 -13.97
N TYR A 145 -9.24 -16.77 -13.41
CA TYR A 145 -9.52 -16.61 -11.98
C TYR A 145 -10.99 -16.84 -11.62
N PHE A 146 -11.77 -17.43 -12.54
CA PHE A 146 -13.18 -17.67 -12.29
C PHE A 146 -13.40 -18.47 -11.00
N SER A 147 -14.27 -17.95 -10.14
CA SER A 147 -14.67 -18.59 -8.89
C SER A 147 -16.16 -18.33 -8.65
N LEU A 148 -16.85 -19.34 -8.13
CA LEU A 148 -18.23 -19.17 -7.66
C LEU A 148 -18.34 -18.33 -6.40
N ASP A 149 -17.23 -18.17 -5.67
CA ASP A 149 -17.14 -17.36 -4.46
C ASP A 149 -16.81 -15.90 -4.76
N ALA A 150 -16.58 -15.55 -6.02
CA ALA A 150 -16.31 -14.17 -6.41
C ALA A 150 -17.56 -13.28 -6.26
N VAL A 151 -17.38 -12.14 -5.61
CA VAL A 151 -18.44 -11.15 -5.36
C VAL A 151 -18.55 -10.17 -6.52
N SER A 152 -17.43 -9.83 -7.14
CA SER A 152 -17.33 -8.82 -8.19
C SER A 152 -16.74 -9.37 -9.49
N HIS A 153 -16.51 -8.51 -10.46
CA HIS A 153 -15.80 -8.92 -11.68
C HIS A 153 -14.32 -9.18 -11.42
N GLN A 154 -13.74 -8.50 -10.43
CA GLN A 154 -12.43 -8.81 -9.89
C GLN A 154 -12.41 -8.55 -8.39
N ASP A 155 -12.19 -9.61 -7.61
CA ASP A 155 -11.87 -9.53 -6.20
C ASP A 155 -10.36 -9.72 -6.02
N LEU A 156 -9.75 -8.89 -5.16
CA LEU A 156 -8.38 -9.09 -4.67
C LEU A 156 -8.46 -9.34 -3.17
N LEU A 157 -7.81 -10.41 -2.70
CA LEU A 157 -7.80 -10.80 -1.30
C LEU A 157 -6.39 -10.77 -0.78
N ALA A 158 -6.20 -10.11 0.36
CA ALA A 158 -4.91 -9.98 1.02
C ALA A 158 -5.05 -10.22 2.53
N ASP A 159 -4.11 -10.93 3.12
CA ASP A 159 -4.01 -11.14 4.55
C ASP A 159 -2.71 -10.53 5.07
N PHE A 160 -2.80 -9.80 6.18
CA PHE A 160 -1.65 -9.20 6.83
C PHE A 160 -1.87 -9.03 8.34
N LYS A 161 -0.79 -8.78 9.07
CA LYS A 161 -0.78 -8.70 10.54
C LYS A 161 0.19 -7.63 11.01
N ASP A 162 -0.02 -7.14 12.24
CA ASP A 162 0.80 -6.10 12.86
C ASP A 162 1.93 -6.64 13.75
N TYR A 163 2.26 -7.90 13.65
CA TYR A 163 3.29 -8.54 14.45
C TYR A 163 4.18 -9.47 13.63
N GLY A 164 5.45 -9.53 13.98
CA GLY A 164 6.46 -10.34 13.31
C GLY A 164 7.85 -9.79 13.61
N SER A 165 8.87 -10.60 13.36
CA SER A 165 10.28 -10.22 13.58
C SER A 165 10.81 -9.27 12.50
N ASP A 166 10.09 -9.13 11.43
CA ASP A 166 10.36 -8.25 10.29
C ASP A 166 9.82 -6.83 10.48
N ILE A 167 8.95 -6.60 11.47
CA ILE A 167 8.47 -5.27 11.84
C ILE A 167 9.40 -4.69 12.91
N ILE A 168 10.08 -3.60 12.58
CA ILE A 168 11.08 -2.97 13.45
C ILE A 168 10.43 -1.84 14.27
N ASN A 169 10.89 -1.68 15.53
CA ASN A 169 10.50 -0.58 16.42
C ASN A 169 8.98 -0.46 16.67
N HIS A 170 8.23 -1.53 16.52
CA HIS A 170 6.79 -1.59 16.69
C HIS A 170 6.39 -2.37 17.95
N VAL A 171 5.37 -1.88 18.66
CA VAL A 171 4.72 -2.60 19.77
C VAL A 171 3.32 -2.99 19.31
N PRO A 172 3.11 -4.23 18.88
CA PRO A 172 1.89 -4.64 18.21
C PRO A 172 0.66 -4.60 19.12
N LEU A 173 -0.50 -4.34 18.52
CA LEU A 173 -1.80 -4.61 19.11
C LEU A 173 -2.08 -6.13 19.17
N GLY A 174 -1.52 -6.89 18.25
CA GLY A 174 -1.77 -8.31 18.07
C GLY A 174 -3.00 -8.55 17.20
N ILE A 175 -3.04 -7.98 16.02
CA ILE A 175 -4.18 -8.08 15.10
C ILE A 175 -3.78 -8.75 13.79
N GLU A 176 -4.73 -9.45 13.20
CA GLU A 176 -4.69 -9.91 11.82
C GLU A 176 -5.82 -9.23 11.05
N VAL A 177 -5.55 -8.92 9.80
CA VAL A 177 -6.46 -8.24 8.89
C VAL A 177 -6.62 -9.07 7.63
N HIS A 178 -7.87 -9.30 7.25
CA HIS A 178 -8.24 -9.82 5.95
C HIS A 178 -8.88 -8.68 5.15
N LEU A 179 -8.31 -8.37 4.01
CA LEU A 179 -8.81 -7.38 3.06
C LEU A 179 -9.41 -8.10 1.87
N GLU A 180 -10.66 -7.79 1.54
CA GLU A 180 -11.26 -8.09 0.26
C GLU A 180 -11.54 -6.79 -0.52
N THR A 181 -11.17 -6.78 -1.78
CA THR A 181 -11.33 -5.63 -2.66
C THR A 181 -12.25 -6.02 -3.81
N TYR A 182 -13.27 -5.20 -4.08
CA TYR A 182 -14.27 -5.54 -5.10
C TYR A 182 -14.35 -4.46 -6.17
N ALA A 183 -14.26 -4.88 -7.44
CA ALA A 183 -14.32 -4.00 -8.60
C ALA A 183 -15.24 -4.57 -9.69
N TRP A 184 -16.04 -3.70 -10.33
CA TRP A 184 -16.98 -4.06 -11.39
C TRP A 184 -16.78 -3.22 -12.65
N SER A 185 -17.18 -3.78 -13.80
CA SER A 185 -17.23 -3.07 -15.09
C SER A 185 -18.66 -2.70 -15.52
N HIS A 186 -19.61 -2.71 -14.58
CA HIS A 186 -20.95 -2.19 -14.86
C HIS A 186 -20.92 -0.67 -14.84
N SER A 187 -21.58 0.00 -15.79
CA SER A 187 -21.54 1.46 -15.95
C SER A 187 -21.96 2.27 -14.72
N PHE A 188 -22.72 1.67 -13.80
CA PHE A 188 -23.13 2.29 -12.54
C PHE A 188 -22.23 1.95 -11.35
N MET A 189 -21.22 1.07 -11.55
CA MET A 189 -20.29 0.62 -10.51
C MET A 189 -18.80 0.73 -10.94
N GLU A 190 -18.53 1.12 -12.16
CA GLU A 190 -17.18 1.12 -12.73
C GLU A 190 -16.24 2.21 -12.19
N SER A 191 -16.81 3.20 -11.48
CA SER A 191 -16.06 4.37 -11.01
C SER A 191 -15.70 4.33 -9.53
N PHE A 192 -15.80 3.18 -8.87
CA PHE A 192 -15.37 2.99 -7.50
C PHE A 192 -14.89 1.56 -7.25
N VAL A 193 -14.12 1.41 -6.19
CA VAL A 193 -13.66 0.14 -5.64
C VAL A 193 -14.08 0.06 -4.19
N ILE A 194 -14.60 -1.09 -3.77
CA ILE A 194 -14.95 -1.33 -2.36
C ILE A 194 -13.76 -2.03 -1.69
N LEU A 195 -13.38 -1.56 -0.52
CA LEU A 195 -12.43 -2.20 0.37
C LEU A 195 -13.20 -2.70 1.60
N ASP A 196 -13.16 -4.00 1.84
CA ASP A 196 -13.80 -4.65 2.99
C ASP A 196 -12.71 -5.23 3.90
N TYR A 197 -12.62 -4.70 5.12
CA TYR A 197 -11.61 -5.09 6.10
C TYR A 197 -12.24 -5.88 7.24
N THR A 198 -11.80 -7.11 7.42
CA THR A 198 -12.09 -7.93 8.61
C THR A 198 -10.88 -7.89 9.55
N ILE A 199 -11.05 -7.31 10.74
CA ILE A 199 -10.00 -7.15 11.74
C ILE A 199 -10.23 -8.16 12.86
N THR A 200 -9.22 -8.99 13.15
CA THR A 200 -9.28 -10.06 14.15
C THR A 200 -8.23 -9.84 15.22
N ASN A 201 -8.63 -9.88 16.49
CA ASN A 201 -7.69 -9.90 17.61
C ASN A 201 -6.99 -11.27 17.66
N ARG A 202 -5.69 -11.25 17.50
CA ARG A 202 -4.80 -12.40 17.55
C ARG A 202 -3.62 -12.15 18.50
N SER A 203 -3.88 -11.39 19.56
CA SER A 203 -2.89 -11.13 20.60
C SER A 203 -2.38 -12.43 21.28
N ASP A 204 -3.12 -13.53 21.15
CA ASP A 204 -2.68 -14.87 21.52
C ASP A 204 -1.42 -15.34 20.78
N ARG A 205 -1.13 -14.74 19.63
CA ARG A 205 0.09 -15.03 18.82
C ARG A 205 1.29 -14.18 19.23
N VAL A 206 1.04 -13.11 19.99
CA VAL A 206 2.06 -12.17 20.47
C VAL A 206 2.39 -12.43 21.93
N ASP A 207 1.38 -12.78 22.71
CA ASP A 207 1.52 -13.10 24.12
C ASP A 207 2.32 -14.41 24.32
N SER A 208 3.41 -14.34 25.06
CA SER A 208 4.26 -15.50 25.37
C SER A 208 3.53 -16.62 26.14
N THR A 209 2.42 -16.31 26.80
CA THR A 209 1.57 -17.28 27.49
C THR A 209 0.56 -17.94 26.55
N GLY A 210 0.33 -17.36 25.38
CA GLY A 210 -0.68 -17.80 24.42
C GLY A 210 -2.14 -17.50 24.82
N SER A 211 -2.33 -16.72 25.91
CA SER A 211 -3.66 -16.35 26.39
C SER A 211 -4.24 -15.14 25.62
N GLY A 212 -3.36 -14.30 25.11
CA GLY A 212 -3.75 -13.04 24.49
C GLY A 212 -4.29 -12.02 25.49
N TRP A 213 -4.83 -10.94 24.94
CA TRP A 213 -5.45 -9.86 25.71
C TRP A 213 -6.66 -9.27 24.98
N ASP A 214 -7.54 -8.64 25.73
CA ASP A 214 -8.61 -7.83 25.17
C ASP A 214 -8.08 -6.50 24.67
N ILE A 215 -8.73 -5.92 23.67
CA ILE A 215 -8.42 -4.59 23.16
C ILE A 215 -9.67 -3.72 23.33
N LYS A 216 -9.54 -2.62 24.08
CA LYS A 216 -10.59 -1.62 24.28
C LYS A 216 -10.42 -0.44 23.34
N ASP A 217 -11.51 0.28 23.15
CA ASP A 217 -11.54 1.56 22.43
C ASP A 217 -10.83 1.46 21.08
N ILE A 218 -11.25 0.46 20.28
CA ILE A 218 -10.68 0.22 18.96
C ILE A 218 -11.18 1.29 18.00
N TYR A 219 -10.24 1.91 17.29
CA TYR A 219 -10.48 2.82 16.17
C TYR A 219 -9.77 2.27 14.94
N ALA A 220 -10.48 2.24 13.82
CA ALA A 220 -9.90 1.95 12.52
C ALA A 220 -10.15 3.13 11.59
N GLY A 221 -9.18 3.45 10.75
CA GLY A 221 -9.26 4.54 9.78
C GLY A 221 -8.36 4.27 8.59
N ILE A 222 -8.56 5.03 7.53
CA ILE A 222 -7.69 5.06 6.37
C ILE A 222 -7.03 6.44 6.31
N TRP A 223 -5.72 6.45 6.34
CA TRP A 223 -4.95 7.61 5.94
C TRP A 223 -4.76 7.59 4.42
N ALA A 224 -4.81 8.72 3.77
CA ALA A 224 -4.65 8.81 2.33
C ALA A 224 -3.92 10.11 1.94
N ASP A 225 -2.88 9.97 1.14
CA ASP A 225 -2.24 11.08 0.43
C ASP A 225 -2.98 11.30 -0.90
N ALA A 226 -4.08 12.06 -0.80
CA ALA A 226 -4.94 12.31 -1.92
C ALA A 226 -4.38 13.40 -2.83
N SER A 227 -4.59 13.25 -4.14
CA SER A 227 -4.20 14.22 -5.15
C SER A 227 -5.42 14.76 -5.87
N VAL A 228 -5.41 16.06 -6.16
CA VAL A 228 -6.49 16.71 -6.92
C VAL A 228 -6.01 17.00 -8.32
N ASN A 229 -6.75 16.45 -9.30
CA ASN A 229 -6.56 16.73 -10.72
C ASN A 229 -5.13 16.46 -11.23
N ASN A 230 -4.48 15.44 -10.70
CA ASN A 230 -3.17 15.04 -11.20
C ASN A 230 -3.32 14.23 -12.50
N MET A 231 -3.01 14.86 -13.61
CA MET A 231 -2.99 14.25 -14.94
C MET A 231 -1.60 13.71 -15.33
N ASN A 232 -0.58 13.96 -14.54
CA ASN A 232 0.76 13.45 -14.75
C ASN A 232 1.08 12.32 -13.78
N HIS A 233 0.56 11.16 -14.06
CA HIS A 233 0.72 9.95 -13.26
C HIS A 233 2.11 9.28 -13.39
N LYS A 234 3.06 9.92 -14.10
CA LYS A 234 4.38 9.32 -14.35
C LYS A 234 5.36 9.53 -13.21
N SER A 235 5.27 10.66 -12.53
CA SER A 235 6.12 10.96 -11.38
C SER A 235 5.61 12.20 -10.64
N ILE A 236 5.61 12.14 -9.33
CA ILE A 236 5.29 13.29 -8.47
C ILE A 236 6.39 14.34 -8.51
N TRP A 237 7.60 13.95 -8.87
CA TRP A 237 8.80 14.78 -8.86
C TRP A 237 9.12 15.38 -10.23
N GLU A 238 8.40 15.02 -11.27
CA GLU A 238 8.61 15.60 -12.59
C GLU A 238 7.99 17.00 -12.71
N PRO A 239 8.64 17.95 -13.40
CA PRO A 239 8.06 19.24 -13.70
C PRO A 239 6.71 19.10 -14.39
N GLY A 240 5.67 19.67 -13.80
CA GLY A 240 4.30 19.58 -14.32
C GLY A 240 3.44 18.51 -13.66
N SER A 241 3.96 17.70 -12.74
CA SER A 241 3.14 16.92 -11.84
C SER A 241 2.34 17.90 -10.97
N GLY A 242 1.01 17.75 -11.02
CA GLY A 242 0.13 18.62 -10.24
C GLY A 242 0.01 18.08 -8.83
N PHE A 243 0.65 18.73 -7.88
CA PHE A 243 0.29 18.57 -6.47
C PHE A 243 -0.79 19.56 -6.12
N SER A 244 -1.78 19.13 -5.39
CA SER A 244 -2.58 20.04 -4.58
C SER A 244 -2.22 19.78 -3.13
N TRP A 245 -1.70 20.80 -2.49
CA TRP A 245 -1.55 20.82 -1.04
C TRP A 245 -2.86 21.31 -0.44
N TYR A 246 -3.25 20.71 0.67
CA TYR A 246 -4.32 21.23 1.51
C TYR A 246 -3.66 22.12 2.57
N ASP A 247 -4.13 23.36 2.70
CA ASP A 247 -3.90 24.18 3.87
C ASP A 247 -5.04 23.98 4.88
#